data_b88982ff0fdd7b09cdd6506147e94436
#
_entry.id   b88982ff0fdd7b09cdd6506147e94436
#
_cell.length_a   1.000
_cell.length_b   1.000
_cell.length_c   1.000
_cell.angle_alpha   90.00
_cell.angle_beta   90.00
_cell.angle_gamma   90.00
#
_symmetry.space_group_name_H-M   'P 1'
#
loop_
_entity.id
_entity.type
_entity.pdbx_description
1 polymer ?
#
loop_
_entity_poly.entity_id
_entity_poly.type
_entity_poly.pdbx_seq_one_letter_code
_entity_poly.pdbx_strand_id
1 'polypeptide(L)'
;EIKRKKTRVLLLIMLVLLLSLVFIKLLMHKMNRYIDENGKRSMGAVVEQIQQTYDLQVNGYYSQLHLVEDYLLQEKELSLETDTHKKIFEAWEKESESTLLFLQENGKAITVDGKKIRIDIPSKLLLDLRNGHNIAKLVDWNHEETQSGGYLAAIPCPEYRIDGETYTAIGTVY
;
A
#
# COMPACT_ATOMS: atom_id res chain seq x y z
N GLU A 1 -74.41 -10.78 29.31
CA GLU A 1 -73.45 -11.87 28.98
C GLU A 1 -72.67 -11.62 27.69
N ILE A 2 -73.37 -11.21 26.64
CA ILE A 2 -72.78 -10.94 25.32
C ILE A 2 -71.75 -9.83 25.31
N LYS A 3 -71.91 -8.74 26.08
CA LYS A 3 -70.92 -7.66 26.18
C LYS A 3 -69.63 -8.14 26.83
N ARG A 4 -69.69 -8.96 27.85
CA ARG A 4 -68.48 -9.50 28.53
C ARG A 4 -67.68 -10.47 27.64
N LYS A 5 -68.33 -11.24 26.79
CA LYS A 5 -67.68 -12.12 25.83
C LYS A 5 -66.98 -11.29 24.73
N LYS A 6 -67.58 -10.25 24.18
CA LYS A 6 -66.96 -9.35 23.21
C LYS A 6 -65.72 -8.65 23.75
N THR A 7 -65.76 -8.16 25.01
CA THR A 7 -64.62 -7.50 25.66
C THR A 7 -63.46 -8.47 25.87
N ARG A 8 -63.72 -9.75 26.24
CA ARG A 8 -62.68 -10.76 26.42
C ARG A 8 -62.02 -11.13 25.07
N VAL A 9 -62.79 -11.22 24.02
CA VAL A 9 -62.26 -11.49 22.65
C VAL A 9 -61.39 -10.31 22.18
N LEU A 10 -61.78 -9.09 22.41
CA LEU A 10 -61.04 -7.90 22.05
C LEU A 10 -59.70 -7.81 22.81
N LEU A 11 -59.72 -8.12 24.11
CA LEU A 11 -58.53 -8.17 24.94
C LEU A 11 -57.53 -9.24 24.47
N LEU A 12 -58.07 -10.41 24.05
CA LEU A 12 -57.23 -11.53 23.55
C LEU A 12 -56.58 -11.15 22.23
N ILE A 13 -57.29 -10.49 21.32
CA ILE A 13 -56.74 -9.96 20.06
C ILE A 13 -55.67 -8.91 20.32
N MET A 14 -55.92 -7.97 21.22
CA MET A 14 -54.91 -6.97 21.61
C MET A 14 -53.65 -7.61 22.20
N LEU A 15 -53.81 -8.64 23.05
CA LEU A 15 -52.66 -9.37 23.63
C LEU A 15 -51.84 -10.08 22.56
N VAL A 16 -52.51 -10.76 21.61
CA VAL A 16 -51.84 -11.41 20.49
C VAL A 16 -51.09 -10.41 19.62
N LEU A 17 -51.69 -9.25 19.32
CA LEU A 17 -51.01 -8.17 18.56
C LEU A 17 -49.78 -7.65 19.31
N LEU A 18 -49.87 -7.46 20.60
CA LEU A 18 -48.78 -6.94 21.41
C LEU A 18 -47.64 -7.95 21.50
N LEU A 19 -47.92 -9.25 21.63
CA LEU A 19 -46.94 -10.32 21.62
C LEU A 19 -46.25 -10.43 20.24
N SER A 20 -47.00 -10.29 19.13
CA SER A 20 -46.44 -10.31 17.78
C SER A 20 -45.51 -9.12 17.53
N LEU A 21 -45.81 -7.93 18.01
CA LEU A 21 -44.94 -6.75 17.92
C LEU A 21 -43.62 -6.94 18.70
N VAL A 22 -43.71 -7.49 19.93
CA VAL A 22 -42.53 -7.81 20.73
C VAL A 22 -41.65 -8.84 20.02
N PHE A 23 -42.25 -9.88 19.44
CA PHE A 23 -41.54 -10.92 18.69
C PHE A 23 -40.84 -10.37 17.45
N ILE A 24 -41.54 -9.52 16.69
CA ILE A 24 -40.94 -8.84 15.50
C ILE A 24 -39.75 -7.97 15.93
N LYS A 25 -39.90 -7.21 17.02
CA LYS A 25 -38.80 -6.38 17.53
C LYS A 25 -37.56 -7.21 17.96
N LEU A 26 -37.79 -8.35 18.60
CA LEU A 26 -36.69 -9.28 18.95
C LEU A 26 -36.02 -9.91 17.73
N LEU A 27 -36.82 -10.28 16.72
CA LEU A 27 -36.28 -10.80 15.47
C LEU A 27 -35.44 -9.74 14.73
N MET A 28 -35.94 -8.50 14.63
CA MET A 28 -35.21 -7.41 14.00
C MET A 28 -33.90 -7.12 14.76
N HIS A 29 -33.93 -7.13 16.08
CA HIS A 29 -32.70 -6.92 16.87
C HIS A 29 -31.66 -8.02 16.64
N LYS A 30 -32.07 -9.29 16.62
CA LYS A 30 -31.18 -10.42 16.28
C LYS A 30 -30.63 -10.30 14.86
N MET A 31 -31.48 -9.96 13.91
CA MET A 31 -31.10 -9.86 12.50
C MET A 31 -30.09 -8.70 12.29
N ASN A 32 -30.33 -7.54 12.89
CA ASN A 32 -29.39 -6.42 12.83
C ASN A 32 -28.04 -6.76 13.42
N ARG A 33 -28.03 -7.45 14.57
CA ARG A 33 -26.79 -7.91 15.21
C ARG A 33 -26.03 -8.91 14.31
N TYR A 34 -26.75 -9.85 13.70
CA TYR A 34 -26.15 -10.83 12.78
C TYR A 34 -25.55 -10.17 11.52
N ILE A 35 -26.26 -9.18 10.95
CA ILE A 35 -25.77 -8.41 9.79
C ILE A 35 -24.52 -7.60 10.18
N ASP A 36 -24.52 -6.97 11.36
CA ASP A 36 -23.38 -6.16 11.83
C ASP A 36 -22.14 -7.03 12.12
N GLU A 37 -22.32 -8.17 12.77
CA GLU A 37 -21.23 -9.12 13.05
C GLU A 37 -20.66 -9.75 11.76
N ASN A 38 -21.51 -10.14 10.82
CA ASN A 38 -21.06 -10.68 9.53
C ASN A 38 -20.42 -9.60 8.65
N GLY A 39 -20.95 -8.39 8.65
CA GLY A 39 -20.35 -7.27 7.95
C GLY A 39 -18.95 -6.95 8.46
N LYS A 40 -18.75 -6.92 9.77
CA LYS A 40 -17.44 -6.70 10.40
C LYS A 40 -16.45 -7.83 10.07
N ARG A 41 -16.89 -9.09 10.12
CA ARG A 41 -16.03 -10.24 9.75
C ARG A 41 -15.65 -10.23 8.27
N SER A 42 -16.60 -9.94 7.39
CA SER A 42 -16.35 -9.85 5.95
C SER A 42 -15.40 -8.70 5.62
N MET A 43 -15.61 -7.52 6.21
CA MET A 43 -14.69 -6.39 6.07
C MET A 43 -13.30 -6.70 6.61
N GLY A 44 -13.20 -7.35 7.78
CA GLY A 44 -11.91 -7.77 8.34
C GLY A 44 -11.15 -8.68 7.40
N ALA A 45 -11.81 -9.70 6.83
CA ALA A 45 -11.20 -10.62 5.89
C ALA A 45 -10.73 -9.91 4.59
N VAL A 46 -11.51 -8.97 4.08
CA VAL A 46 -11.13 -8.16 2.90
C VAL A 46 -9.92 -7.28 3.21
N VAL A 47 -9.89 -6.62 4.36
CA VAL A 47 -8.74 -5.78 4.78
C VAL A 47 -7.49 -6.65 4.93
N GLU A 48 -7.59 -7.81 5.56
CA GLU A 48 -6.48 -8.74 5.71
C GLU A 48 -5.95 -9.24 4.35
N GLN A 49 -6.85 -9.57 3.42
CA GLN A 49 -6.47 -9.98 2.07
C GLN A 49 -5.78 -8.85 1.30
N ILE A 50 -6.28 -7.61 1.42
CA ILE A 50 -5.64 -6.43 0.80
C ILE A 50 -4.24 -6.24 1.39
N GLN A 51 -4.10 -6.34 2.71
CA GLN A 51 -2.81 -6.18 3.37
C GLN A 51 -1.82 -7.26 2.94
N GLN A 52 -2.24 -8.54 2.89
CA GLN A 52 -1.39 -9.64 2.41
C GLN A 52 -0.96 -9.44 0.94
N THR A 53 -1.88 -9.03 0.08
CA THR A 53 -1.58 -8.76 -1.33
C THR A 53 -0.56 -7.62 -1.46
N TYR A 54 -0.76 -6.56 -0.68
CA TYR A 54 0.16 -5.42 -0.62
C TYR A 54 1.55 -5.83 -0.14
N ASP A 55 1.64 -6.59 0.96
CA ASP A 55 2.92 -7.05 1.51
C ASP A 55 3.67 -7.96 0.51
N LEU A 56 2.96 -8.83 -0.21
CA LEU A 56 3.53 -9.65 -1.27
C LEU A 56 4.08 -8.82 -2.43
N GLN A 57 3.36 -7.79 -2.85
CA GLN A 57 3.77 -6.90 -3.93
C GLN A 57 5.01 -6.10 -3.53
N VAL A 58 5.01 -5.49 -2.35
CA VAL A 58 6.16 -4.72 -1.83
C VAL A 58 7.40 -5.60 -1.67
N ASN A 59 7.25 -6.82 -1.14
CA ASN A 59 8.36 -7.76 -1.02
C ASN A 59 8.89 -8.19 -2.40
N GLY A 60 8.01 -8.29 -3.41
CA GLY A 60 8.40 -8.50 -4.80
C GLY A 60 9.33 -7.39 -5.31
N TYR A 61 8.99 -6.12 -5.07
CA TYR A 61 9.84 -4.99 -5.44
C TYR A 61 11.17 -4.99 -4.69
N TYR A 62 11.19 -5.28 -3.40
CA TYR A 62 12.45 -5.39 -2.66
C TYR A 62 13.36 -6.48 -3.25
N SER A 63 12.80 -7.64 -3.59
CA SER A 63 13.57 -8.72 -4.22
C SER A 63 14.16 -8.30 -5.56
N GLN A 64 13.40 -7.56 -6.37
CA GLN A 64 13.88 -7.03 -7.64
C GLN A 64 14.96 -5.96 -7.44
N LEU A 65 14.81 -5.07 -6.44
CA LEU A 65 15.82 -4.08 -6.12
C LEU A 65 17.13 -4.71 -5.62
N HIS A 66 17.08 -5.82 -4.90
CA HIS A 66 18.28 -6.56 -4.51
C HIS A 66 19.05 -7.12 -5.71
N LEU A 67 18.39 -7.49 -6.82
CA LEU A 67 19.08 -7.86 -8.04
C LEU A 67 19.85 -6.67 -8.66
N VAL A 68 19.26 -5.47 -8.59
CA VAL A 68 19.94 -4.24 -9.00
C VAL A 68 21.12 -3.94 -8.07
N GLU A 69 20.94 -4.08 -6.75
CA GLU A 69 22.02 -3.93 -5.77
C GLU A 69 23.19 -4.86 -6.05
N ASP A 70 22.93 -6.15 -6.29
CA ASP A 70 23.95 -7.13 -6.63
C ASP A 70 24.74 -6.74 -7.88
N TYR A 71 24.07 -6.17 -8.89
CA TYR A 71 24.71 -5.63 -10.06
C TYR A 71 25.59 -4.42 -9.75
N LEU A 72 25.07 -3.45 -8.95
CA LEU A 72 25.82 -2.26 -8.54
C LEU A 72 27.08 -2.59 -7.74
N LEU A 73 27.01 -3.64 -6.91
CA LEU A 73 28.17 -4.08 -6.11
C LEU A 73 29.29 -4.72 -6.93
N GLN A 74 28.98 -5.23 -8.12
CA GLN A 74 29.99 -5.77 -9.04
C GLN A 74 30.74 -4.68 -9.79
N GLU A 75 30.12 -3.52 -9.99
CA GLU A 75 30.66 -2.39 -10.72
C GLU A 75 31.11 -1.30 -9.74
N LYS A 76 32.39 -0.92 -9.77
CA LYS A 76 32.94 0.10 -8.84
C LYS A 76 32.52 1.52 -9.17
N GLU A 77 32.27 1.79 -10.44
CA GLU A 77 31.88 3.10 -10.94
C GLU A 77 30.92 2.91 -12.11
N LEU A 78 29.77 3.52 -12.02
CA LEU A 78 28.71 3.43 -13.02
C LEU A 78 28.60 4.77 -13.76
N SER A 79 28.33 4.68 -15.05
CA SER A 79 27.95 5.84 -15.84
C SER A 79 26.62 5.58 -16.53
N LEU A 80 25.65 6.47 -16.34
CA LEU A 80 24.39 6.47 -17.07
C LEU A 80 24.53 7.14 -18.45
N GLU A 81 25.68 7.78 -18.72
CA GLU A 81 26.03 8.29 -20.05
C GLU A 81 26.46 7.16 -20.99
N THR A 82 26.95 6.03 -20.42
CA THR A 82 27.35 4.88 -21.23
C THR A 82 26.15 3.98 -21.52
N ASP A 83 25.96 3.67 -22.79
CA ASP A 83 24.83 2.85 -23.30
C ASP A 83 24.68 1.47 -22.61
N THR A 84 25.74 0.90 -22.06
CA THR A 84 25.72 -0.45 -21.51
C THR A 84 24.91 -0.53 -20.22
N HIS A 85 25.24 0.29 -19.21
CA HIS A 85 24.53 0.29 -17.93
C HIS A 85 23.11 0.81 -18.08
N LYS A 86 22.94 1.87 -18.87
CA LYS A 86 21.65 2.46 -19.17
C LYS A 86 20.67 1.44 -19.74
N LYS A 87 21.08 0.66 -20.77
CA LYS A 87 20.24 -0.37 -21.37
C LYS A 87 19.84 -1.49 -20.42
N ILE A 88 20.71 -1.86 -19.48
CA ILE A 88 20.39 -2.88 -18.47
C ILE A 88 19.29 -2.36 -17.55
N PHE A 89 19.41 -1.12 -17.06
CA PHE A 89 18.42 -0.52 -16.18
C PHE A 89 17.10 -0.20 -16.90
N GLU A 90 17.15 0.27 -18.15
CA GLU A 90 15.95 0.47 -18.99
C GLU A 90 15.20 -0.87 -19.24
N ALA A 91 15.94 -1.96 -19.45
CA ALA A 91 15.34 -3.28 -19.60
C ALA A 91 14.67 -3.73 -18.28
N TRP A 92 15.32 -3.45 -17.14
CA TRP A 92 14.75 -3.72 -15.83
C TRP A 92 13.47 -2.90 -15.56
N GLU A 93 13.46 -1.60 -15.85
CA GLU A 93 12.28 -0.73 -15.74
C GLU A 93 11.12 -1.24 -16.59
N LYS A 94 11.41 -1.67 -17.80
CA LYS A 94 10.40 -2.22 -18.71
C LYS A 94 9.79 -3.53 -18.20
N GLU A 95 10.60 -4.40 -17.61
CA GLU A 95 10.15 -5.69 -17.07
C GLU A 95 9.37 -5.50 -15.75
N SER A 96 9.81 -4.58 -14.90
CA SER A 96 9.18 -4.29 -13.61
C SER A 96 7.96 -3.36 -13.71
N GLU A 97 7.72 -2.77 -14.88
CA GLU A 97 6.68 -1.74 -15.08
C GLU A 97 6.76 -0.58 -14.07
N SER A 98 7.99 -0.21 -13.70
CA SER A 98 8.25 0.78 -12.66
C SER A 98 9.48 1.62 -13.00
N THR A 99 9.64 2.78 -12.37
CA THR A 99 10.78 3.66 -12.57
C THR A 99 11.85 3.41 -11.51
N LEU A 100 13.07 3.10 -11.94
CA LEU A 100 14.23 2.89 -11.07
C LEU A 100 14.83 4.23 -10.63
N LEU A 101 15.16 4.33 -9.35
CA LEU A 101 15.71 5.53 -8.74
C LEU A 101 16.97 5.19 -7.94
N PHE A 102 18.00 5.99 -8.13
CA PHE A 102 19.19 5.97 -7.30
C PHE A 102 19.11 7.15 -6.32
N LEU A 103 19.07 6.85 -5.03
CA LEU A 103 18.74 7.78 -3.96
C LEU A 103 19.97 8.19 -3.16
N GLN A 104 20.06 9.50 -2.88
CA GLN A 104 21.01 10.08 -1.93
C GLN A 104 20.38 10.23 -0.54
N GLU A 105 21.19 10.35 0.50
CA GLU A 105 20.74 10.52 1.88
C GLU A 105 19.81 11.73 2.12
N ASN A 106 19.84 12.72 1.26
CA ASN A 106 19.08 13.96 1.38
C ASN A 106 17.74 13.94 0.62
N GLY A 107 17.34 12.78 0.05
CA GLY A 107 16.13 12.62 -0.75
C GLY A 107 16.26 13.09 -2.20
N LYS A 108 17.46 13.50 -2.64
CA LYS A 108 17.73 13.67 -4.07
C LYS A 108 17.85 12.31 -4.73
N ALA A 109 17.40 12.22 -5.97
CA ALA A 109 17.49 11.00 -6.76
C ALA A 109 17.90 11.30 -8.19
N ILE A 110 18.42 10.29 -8.87
CA ILE A 110 18.63 10.27 -10.31
C ILE A 110 17.88 9.09 -10.91
N THR A 111 17.25 9.31 -12.04
CA THR A 111 16.57 8.28 -12.84
C THR A 111 17.52 7.66 -13.83
N VAL A 112 17.17 6.53 -14.46
CA VAL A 112 18.01 5.84 -15.46
C VAL A 112 18.32 6.71 -16.68
N ASP A 113 17.42 7.63 -17.03
CA ASP A 113 17.66 8.63 -18.11
C ASP A 113 18.58 9.79 -17.70
N GLY A 114 19.12 9.77 -16.47
CA GLY A 114 20.05 10.78 -15.95
C GLY A 114 19.37 12.03 -15.40
N LYS A 115 18.06 12.05 -15.28
CA LYS A 115 17.30 13.19 -14.79
C LYS A 115 17.39 13.28 -13.26
N LYS A 116 17.85 14.41 -12.74
CA LYS A 116 17.91 14.68 -11.30
C LYS A 116 16.54 15.13 -10.81
N ILE A 117 16.02 14.44 -9.82
CA ILE A 117 14.73 14.71 -9.20
C ILE A 117 14.87 14.83 -7.68
N ARG A 118 13.86 15.38 -7.05
CA ARG A 118 13.74 15.38 -5.59
C ARG A 118 12.42 14.73 -5.21
N ILE A 119 12.51 13.74 -4.32
CA ILE A 119 11.35 13.04 -3.80
C ILE A 119 11.12 13.54 -2.37
N ASP A 120 9.88 13.86 -2.04
CA ASP A 120 9.53 14.26 -0.68
C ASP A 120 9.40 13.02 0.23
N ILE A 121 10.56 12.53 0.68
CA ILE A 121 10.64 11.43 1.62
C ILE A 121 10.72 12.00 3.05
N PRO A 122 9.81 11.65 3.95
CA PRO A 122 9.87 12.08 5.34
C PRO A 122 11.21 11.74 6.00
N SER A 123 11.73 12.66 6.80
CA SER A 123 13.04 12.51 7.46
C SER A 123 13.17 11.21 8.27
N LYS A 124 12.08 10.72 8.84
CA LYS A 124 12.05 9.44 9.55
C LYS A 124 12.38 8.27 8.62
N LEU A 125 11.81 8.24 7.41
CA LEU A 125 12.07 7.16 6.45
C LEU A 125 13.47 7.25 5.84
N LEU A 126 14.00 8.46 5.64
CA LEU A 126 15.42 8.63 5.26
C LEU A 126 16.34 8.09 6.35
N LEU A 127 15.99 8.29 7.62
CA LEU A 127 16.74 7.72 8.74
C LEU A 127 16.63 6.18 8.79
N ASP A 128 15.45 5.63 8.49
CA ASP A 128 15.24 4.19 8.41
C ASP A 128 16.10 3.56 7.30
N LEU A 129 16.16 4.16 6.10
CA LEU A 129 17.09 3.74 5.04
C LEU A 129 18.55 3.79 5.48
N ARG A 130 18.98 4.88 6.16
CA ARG A 130 20.34 5.01 6.68
C ARG A 130 20.67 3.94 7.72
N ASN A 131 19.68 3.51 8.50
CA ASN A 131 19.82 2.45 9.50
C ASN A 131 19.73 1.03 8.91
N GLY A 132 19.66 0.89 7.60
CA GLY A 132 19.63 -0.40 6.91
C GLY A 132 18.22 -1.02 6.79
N HIS A 133 17.16 -0.22 6.95
CA HIS A 133 15.78 -0.71 6.83
C HIS A 133 15.18 -0.35 5.47
N ASN A 134 14.47 -1.30 4.87
CA ASN A 134 13.68 -1.06 3.67
C ASN A 134 12.50 -0.15 4.00
N ILE A 135 12.12 0.69 3.04
CA ILE A 135 10.96 1.57 3.17
C ILE A 135 9.99 1.37 2.00
N ALA A 136 8.70 1.57 2.29
CA ALA A 136 7.66 1.61 1.27
C ALA A 136 6.63 2.67 1.65
N LYS A 137 6.33 3.61 0.74
CA LYS A 137 5.43 4.72 1.01
C LYS A 137 4.88 5.37 -0.25
N LEU A 138 3.65 5.86 -0.15
CA LEU A 138 3.10 6.79 -1.13
C LEU A 138 3.89 8.11 -1.07
N VAL A 139 4.40 8.56 -2.20
CA VAL A 139 5.17 9.79 -2.34
C VAL A 139 4.63 10.64 -3.48
N ASP A 140 4.74 11.95 -3.31
CA ASP A 140 4.56 12.86 -4.42
C ASP A 140 5.89 12.98 -5.18
N TRP A 141 5.86 12.65 -6.45
CA TRP A 141 7.03 12.79 -7.29
C TRP A 141 6.69 13.50 -8.60
N ASN A 142 7.59 14.35 -9.01
CA ASN A 142 7.46 15.11 -10.25
C ASN A 142 8.30 14.48 -11.34
N HIS A 143 7.65 13.82 -12.28
CA HIS A 143 8.23 13.39 -13.52
C HIS A 143 7.50 14.11 -14.68
N GLU A 144 8.25 14.83 -15.53
CA GLU A 144 7.75 15.49 -16.74
C GLU A 144 6.51 16.40 -16.56
N GLU A 145 6.64 17.49 -15.78
CA GLU A 145 5.61 18.55 -15.62
C GLU A 145 4.25 18.09 -15.06
N THR A 146 4.06 16.81 -14.83
CA THR A 146 2.87 16.24 -14.17
C THR A 146 3.22 15.80 -12.76
N GLN A 147 2.59 16.42 -11.77
CA GLN A 147 2.62 15.95 -10.40
C GLN A 147 1.79 14.65 -10.33
N SER A 148 2.46 13.53 -10.25
CA SER A 148 1.79 12.23 -10.07
C SER A 148 2.17 11.65 -8.71
N GLY A 149 1.17 11.16 -7.97
CA GLY A 149 1.43 10.33 -6.81
C GLY A 149 1.92 8.96 -7.27
N GLY A 150 2.96 8.45 -6.64
CA GLY A 150 3.49 7.12 -6.90
C GLY A 150 3.82 6.41 -5.59
N TYR A 151 3.93 5.10 -5.64
CA TYR A 151 4.34 4.32 -4.49
C TYR A 151 5.84 4.02 -4.57
N LEU A 152 6.62 4.60 -3.66
CA LEU A 152 8.06 4.36 -3.55
C LEU A 152 8.30 3.12 -2.69
N ALA A 153 9.01 2.14 -3.25
CA ALA A 153 9.69 1.09 -2.49
C ALA A 153 11.19 1.33 -2.61
N ALA A 154 11.94 1.34 -1.50
CA ALA A 154 13.37 1.54 -1.54
C ALA A 154 14.10 0.66 -0.52
N ILE A 155 15.31 0.24 -0.87
CA ILE A 155 16.24 -0.51 -0.04
C ILE A 155 17.52 0.30 0.19
N PRO A 156 18.13 0.21 1.36
CA PRO A 156 19.48 0.73 1.58
C PRO A 156 20.47 -0.08 0.72
N CYS A 157 21.53 0.59 0.26
CA CYS A 157 22.60 -0.02 -0.49
C CYS A 157 23.93 0.51 0.03
N PRO A 158 25.02 -0.28 0.03
CA PRO A 158 26.36 0.26 0.25
C PRO A 158 26.64 1.44 -0.70
N GLU A 159 27.44 2.39 -0.26
CA GLU A 159 27.78 3.56 -1.08
C GLU A 159 28.33 3.15 -2.44
N TYR A 160 27.73 3.67 -3.48
CA TYR A 160 28.16 3.50 -4.87
C TYR A 160 28.16 4.84 -5.61
N ARG A 161 28.86 4.91 -6.72
CA ARG A 161 29.01 6.14 -7.50
C ARG A 161 28.36 6.01 -8.89
N ILE A 162 27.60 7.03 -9.27
CA ILE A 162 27.10 7.20 -10.62
C ILE A 162 27.50 8.58 -11.09
N ASP A 163 28.23 8.66 -12.19
CA ASP A 163 28.71 9.89 -12.81
C ASP A 163 29.39 10.84 -11.80
N GLY A 164 30.16 10.27 -10.87
CA GLY A 164 30.91 10.97 -9.84
C GLY A 164 30.13 11.39 -8.59
N GLU A 165 28.82 11.19 -8.56
CA GLU A 165 27.96 11.44 -7.37
C GLU A 165 27.75 10.16 -6.57
N THR A 166 27.64 10.29 -5.24
CA THR A 166 27.45 9.15 -4.32
C THR A 166 25.98 8.95 -3.99
N TYR A 167 25.57 7.69 -4.00
CA TYR A 167 24.22 7.22 -3.70
C TYR A 167 24.29 6.13 -2.63
N THR A 168 23.26 6.01 -1.81
CA THR A 168 23.21 5.13 -0.62
C THR A 168 21.97 4.28 -0.54
N ALA A 169 21.05 4.44 -1.47
CA ALA A 169 19.86 3.60 -1.57
C ALA A 169 19.37 3.48 -3.02
N ILE A 170 18.62 2.43 -3.28
CA ILE A 170 17.97 2.18 -4.56
C ILE A 170 16.48 2.12 -4.29
N GLY A 171 15.70 2.76 -5.14
CA GLY A 171 14.25 2.74 -5.04
C GLY A 171 13.57 2.49 -6.39
N THR A 172 12.31 2.18 -6.31
CA THR A 172 11.44 2.12 -7.49
C THR A 172 10.12 2.81 -7.18
N VAL A 173 9.57 3.51 -8.18
CA VAL A 173 8.24 4.14 -8.10
C VAL A 173 7.31 3.51 -9.12
N TYR A 174 6.10 3.12 -8.70
CA TYR A 174 5.06 2.45 -9.48
C TYR A 174 3.66 3.00 -9.16
#